data_9d792e09c9e7b1c859f5e89d8a1cb6c5
#
_entry.id   9d792e09c9e7b1c859f5e89d8a1cb6c5
#
_cell.length_a   1.000
_cell.length_b   1.000
_cell.length_c   1.000
_cell.angle_alpha   90.00
_cell.angle_beta   90.00
_cell.angle_gamma   90.00
#
_symmetry.space_group_name_H-M   'P 1'
#
loop_
_entity.id
_entity.type
_entity.pdbx_description
1 polymer ?
#
loop_
_entity_poly.entity_id
_entity_poly.type
_entity_poly.pdbx_seq_one_letter_code
_entity_poly.pdbx_strand_id
1 'polypeptide(L)'
;MSVIALNITPYITSSIIIQLLTIAIPKLEEMQKDGEEGRKKITAITRYVTVALAVIESGAMAIGFGRRGLLQTYNALNVITVIVALTAGSAFLMWIGERITEKGIGNGISVVLTINIVSRLPQELTTLFNQFISGREIAPAVVASVIIIAVIIIMVVLVIVLNSGTRKIPVQYAKKMQGRKMYGGNSSNIPLKI
;
A
#
# COMPACT_ATOMS: atom_id res chain seq x y z
N MET A 1 -16.08 1.89 -18.04
CA MET A 1 -14.74 1.75 -17.40
C MET A 1 -14.35 3.04 -16.72
N SER A 2 -13.78 2.98 -15.52
CA SER A 2 -13.24 4.17 -14.86
C SER A 2 -11.84 4.49 -15.40
N VAL A 3 -11.54 5.75 -15.67
CA VAL A 3 -10.20 6.23 -16.07
C VAL A 3 -9.16 5.94 -14.97
N ILE A 4 -9.63 5.81 -13.72
CA ILE A 4 -8.81 5.56 -12.53
C ILE A 4 -8.77 4.03 -12.18
N ALA A 5 -9.09 3.14 -13.12
CA ALA A 5 -9.18 1.71 -12.83
C ALA A 5 -7.85 1.07 -12.38
N LEU A 6 -6.71 1.55 -12.85
CA LEU A 6 -5.38 1.12 -12.41
C LEU A 6 -5.01 1.62 -10.99
N ASN A 7 -5.77 2.62 -10.50
CA ASN A 7 -5.49 3.22 -9.20
C ASN A 7 -4.04 3.72 -9.08
N ILE A 8 -3.46 3.67 -7.89
CA ILE A 8 -2.07 4.03 -7.58
C ILE A 8 -1.12 2.82 -7.60
N THR A 9 -1.62 1.65 -7.99
CA THR A 9 -0.87 0.37 -8.00
C THR A 9 0.44 0.45 -8.76
N PRO A 10 0.53 1.01 -9.99
CA PRO A 10 1.81 1.10 -10.72
C PRO A 10 2.86 1.91 -9.97
N TYR A 11 2.45 2.94 -9.21
CA TYR A 11 3.36 3.76 -8.40
C TYR A 11 3.90 2.99 -7.20
N ILE A 12 3.05 2.24 -6.49
CA ILE A 12 3.48 1.43 -5.35
C ILE A 12 4.48 0.37 -5.80
N THR A 13 4.18 -0.34 -6.88
CA THR A 13 5.06 -1.35 -7.46
C THR A 13 6.40 -0.75 -7.88
N SER A 14 6.40 0.40 -8.58
CA SER A 14 7.63 1.07 -9.00
C SER A 14 8.46 1.55 -7.81
N SER A 15 7.82 2.07 -6.76
CA SER A 15 8.49 2.52 -5.54
C SER A 15 9.20 1.36 -4.84
N ILE A 16 8.54 0.20 -4.73
CA ILE A 16 9.15 -1.01 -4.15
C ILE A 16 10.33 -1.48 -5.01
N ILE A 17 10.17 -1.53 -6.34
CA ILE A 17 11.24 -1.92 -7.26
C ILE A 17 12.45 -1.00 -7.09
N ILE A 18 12.24 0.31 -7.09
CA ILE A 18 13.33 1.27 -6.93
C ILE A 18 13.99 1.15 -5.55
N GLN A 19 13.23 0.94 -4.47
CA GLN A 19 13.79 0.69 -3.14
C GLN A 19 14.68 -0.57 -3.10
N LEU A 20 14.25 -1.65 -3.75
CA LEU A 20 15.07 -2.87 -3.86
C LEU A 20 16.31 -2.65 -4.73
N LEU A 21 16.19 -1.89 -5.83
CA LEU A 21 17.31 -1.54 -6.69
C LEU A 21 18.32 -0.62 -6.00
N THR A 22 17.91 0.22 -5.07
CA THR A 22 18.85 1.05 -4.27
C THR A 22 19.75 0.21 -3.37
N ILE A 23 19.31 -0.99 -2.97
CA ILE A 23 20.15 -1.93 -2.20
C ILE A 23 21.10 -2.70 -3.14
N ALA A 24 20.65 -3.01 -4.36
CA ALA A 24 21.39 -3.83 -5.30
C ALA A 24 22.41 -3.05 -6.15
N ILE A 25 22.13 -1.77 -6.42
CA ILE A 25 22.94 -0.93 -7.32
C ILE A 25 23.65 0.16 -6.50
N PRO A 26 25.01 0.11 -6.37
CA PRO A 26 25.79 1.08 -5.55
C PRO A 26 25.55 2.52 -5.95
N LYS A 27 25.37 2.82 -7.23
CA LYS A 27 25.12 4.16 -7.74
C LYS A 27 23.79 4.75 -7.23
N LEU A 28 22.75 3.93 -7.07
CA LEU A 28 21.47 4.37 -6.51
C LEU A 28 21.56 4.51 -5.00
N GLU A 29 22.37 3.68 -4.34
CA GLU A 29 22.65 3.79 -2.91
C GLU A 29 23.37 5.11 -2.58
N GLU A 30 24.37 5.48 -3.37
CA GLU A 30 25.06 6.78 -3.27
C GLU A 30 24.07 7.94 -3.42
N MET A 31 23.22 7.91 -4.46
CA MET A 31 22.17 8.91 -4.65
C MET A 31 21.21 9.00 -3.45
N GLN A 32 20.90 7.89 -2.79
CA GLN A 32 20.06 7.89 -1.60
C GLN A 32 20.75 8.56 -0.39
N LYS A 33 22.09 8.45 -0.31
CA LYS A 33 22.92 9.06 0.74
C LYS A 33 23.19 10.55 0.51
N ASP A 34 23.05 11.05 -0.72
CA ASP A 34 23.24 12.46 -1.10
C ASP A 34 22.20 13.44 -0.54
N GLY A 35 21.35 12.99 0.40
CA GLY A 35 20.37 13.84 1.07
C GLY A 35 19.16 14.22 0.21
N GLU A 36 18.73 15.49 0.25
CA GLU A 36 17.51 15.93 -0.45
C GLU A 36 17.62 15.91 -1.96
N GLU A 37 18.76 16.25 -2.53
CA GLU A 37 18.96 16.22 -3.99
C GLU A 37 18.91 14.79 -4.55
N GLY A 38 19.55 13.86 -3.88
CA GLY A 38 19.51 12.46 -4.25
C GLY A 38 18.10 11.86 -4.17
N ARG A 39 17.35 12.20 -3.11
CA ARG A 39 15.94 11.79 -2.97
C ARG A 39 15.08 12.33 -4.11
N LYS A 40 15.25 13.58 -4.52
CA LYS A 40 14.53 14.15 -5.67
C LYS A 40 14.82 13.40 -6.96
N LYS A 41 16.08 13.01 -7.20
CA LYS A 41 16.47 12.20 -8.38
C LYS A 41 15.82 10.81 -8.33
N ILE A 42 15.86 10.13 -7.19
CA ILE A 42 15.20 8.82 -7.01
C ILE A 42 13.69 8.92 -7.25
N THR A 43 13.04 9.95 -6.71
CA THR A 43 11.60 10.19 -6.96
C THR A 43 11.32 10.42 -8.44
N ALA A 44 12.17 11.16 -9.16
CA ALA A 44 12.01 11.36 -10.60
C ALA A 44 12.13 10.04 -11.38
N ILE A 45 13.09 9.17 -11.02
CA ILE A 45 13.24 7.84 -11.63
C ILE A 45 11.99 7.00 -11.34
N THR A 46 11.49 7.02 -10.10
CA THR A 46 10.26 6.31 -9.72
C THR A 46 9.07 6.74 -10.57
N ARG A 47 8.92 8.04 -10.86
CA ARG A 47 7.86 8.55 -11.74
C ARG A 47 7.95 7.98 -13.16
N TYR A 48 9.14 7.95 -13.76
CA TYR A 48 9.32 7.38 -15.09
C TYR A 48 9.00 5.88 -15.13
N VAL A 49 9.47 5.12 -14.14
CA VAL A 49 9.18 3.69 -14.01
C VAL A 49 7.68 3.47 -13.78
N THR A 50 7.02 4.33 -12.99
CA THR A 50 5.56 4.28 -12.77
C THR A 50 4.79 4.42 -14.08
N VAL A 51 5.13 5.40 -14.90
CA VAL A 51 4.46 5.61 -16.20
C VAL A 51 4.69 4.43 -17.12
N ALA A 52 5.92 3.91 -17.19
CA ALA A 52 6.23 2.73 -17.99
C ALA A 52 5.43 1.49 -17.55
N LEU A 53 5.36 1.23 -16.24
CA LEU A 53 4.55 0.15 -15.68
C LEU A 53 3.05 0.36 -15.94
N ALA A 54 2.55 1.59 -15.77
CA ALA A 54 1.16 1.92 -16.06
C ALA A 54 0.79 1.66 -17.54
N VAL A 55 1.70 1.93 -18.49
CA VAL A 55 1.48 1.61 -19.91
C VAL A 55 1.42 0.09 -20.13
N ILE A 56 2.30 -0.68 -19.49
CA ILE A 56 2.31 -2.14 -19.60
C ILE A 56 1.02 -2.73 -18.99
N GLU A 57 0.65 -2.32 -17.79
CA GLU A 57 -0.56 -2.81 -17.10
C GLU A 57 -1.85 -2.40 -17.86
N SER A 58 -1.94 -1.15 -18.32
CA SER A 58 -3.07 -0.69 -19.12
C SER A 58 -3.16 -1.41 -20.46
N GLY A 59 -2.01 -1.72 -21.08
CA GLY A 59 -1.96 -2.53 -22.29
C GLY A 59 -2.50 -3.93 -22.09
N ALA A 60 -2.07 -4.61 -21.02
CA ALA A 60 -2.55 -5.93 -20.66
C ALA A 60 -4.08 -5.92 -20.38
N MET A 61 -4.57 -4.91 -19.66
CA MET A 61 -6.00 -4.73 -19.41
C MET A 61 -6.80 -4.46 -20.70
N ALA A 62 -6.33 -3.54 -21.54
CA ALA A 62 -7.01 -3.17 -22.79
C ALA A 62 -7.15 -4.37 -23.75
N ILE A 63 -6.08 -5.18 -23.88
CA ILE A 63 -6.11 -6.39 -24.69
C ILE A 63 -7.03 -7.45 -24.03
N GLY A 64 -6.96 -7.64 -22.72
CA GLY A 64 -7.79 -8.57 -21.98
C GLY A 64 -9.27 -8.26 -22.10
N PHE A 65 -9.66 -6.99 -22.01
CA PHE A 65 -11.05 -6.54 -22.17
C PHE A 65 -11.50 -6.61 -23.64
N GLY A 66 -10.62 -6.31 -24.57
CA GLY A 66 -10.90 -6.43 -25.99
C GLY A 66 -11.25 -7.87 -26.38
N ARG A 67 -10.46 -8.86 -25.91
CA ARG A 67 -10.70 -10.30 -26.16
C ARG A 67 -12.00 -10.82 -25.53
N ARG A 68 -12.45 -10.23 -24.43
CA ARG A 68 -13.69 -10.60 -23.73
C ARG A 68 -14.94 -9.90 -24.30
N GLY A 69 -14.81 -9.12 -25.39
CA GLY A 69 -15.91 -8.41 -26.01
C GLY A 69 -16.47 -7.24 -25.20
N LEU A 70 -15.71 -6.76 -24.20
CA LEU A 70 -16.12 -5.63 -23.35
C LEU A 70 -15.88 -4.27 -24.03
N LEU A 71 -15.15 -4.24 -25.14
CA LEU A 71 -15.01 -3.07 -26.01
C LEU A 71 -16.04 -3.15 -27.13
N GLN A 72 -16.82 -2.09 -27.34
CA GLN A 72 -17.85 -2.02 -28.38
C GLN A 72 -17.29 -2.35 -29.77
N THR A 73 -16.08 -1.88 -30.05
CA THR A 73 -15.34 -2.21 -31.28
C THR A 73 -13.89 -2.46 -30.92
N TYR A 74 -13.41 -3.67 -31.20
CA TYR A 74 -12.01 -4.03 -30.99
C TYR A 74 -11.17 -3.55 -32.18
N ASN A 75 -10.76 -2.28 -32.12
CA ASN A 75 -9.90 -1.66 -33.12
C ASN A 75 -8.62 -1.14 -32.42
N ALA A 76 -7.50 -1.08 -33.13
CA ALA A 76 -6.21 -0.59 -32.61
C ALA A 76 -6.35 0.81 -31.97
N LEU A 77 -7.13 1.70 -32.58
CA LEU A 77 -7.35 3.05 -32.09
C LEU A 77 -8.07 3.05 -30.72
N ASN A 78 -9.08 2.22 -30.55
CA ASN A 78 -9.80 2.10 -29.28
C ASN A 78 -8.94 1.50 -28.18
N VAL A 79 -8.08 0.53 -28.51
CA VAL A 79 -7.12 -0.06 -27.56
C VAL A 79 -6.12 1.00 -27.11
N ILE A 80 -5.54 1.76 -28.03
CA ILE A 80 -4.61 2.86 -27.69
C ILE A 80 -5.30 3.92 -26.83
N THR A 81 -6.53 4.30 -27.15
CA THR A 81 -7.30 5.27 -26.36
C THR A 81 -7.49 4.79 -24.91
N VAL A 82 -7.81 3.52 -24.72
CA VAL A 82 -7.95 2.93 -23.38
C VAL A 82 -6.61 2.94 -22.64
N ILE A 83 -5.51 2.56 -23.30
CA ILE A 83 -4.18 2.57 -22.71
C ILE A 83 -3.80 3.99 -22.25
N VAL A 84 -3.96 4.98 -23.12
CA VAL A 84 -3.64 6.38 -22.79
C VAL A 84 -4.52 6.90 -21.66
N ALA A 85 -5.83 6.62 -21.69
CA ALA A 85 -6.74 7.07 -20.65
C ALA A 85 -6.42 6.47 -19.28
N LEU A 86 -6.15 5.16 -19.20
CA LEU A 86 -5.80 4.49 -17.95
C LEU A 86 -4.44 4.95 -17.41
N THR A 87 -3.46 5.11 -18.28
CA THR A 87 -2.12 5.61 -17.90
C THR A 87 -2.22 7.04 -17.39
N ALA A 88 -2.97 7.91 -18.07
CA ALA A 88 -3.20 9.29 -17.64
C ALA A 88 -3.89 9.35 -16.27
N GLY A 89 -4.90 8.49 -16.02
CA GLY A 89 -5.56 8.39 -14.73
C GLY A 89 -4.63 7.98 -13.58
N SER A 90 -3.76 7.00 -13.82
CA SER A 90 -2.76 6.57 -12.83
C SER A 90 -1.71 7.66 -12.58
N ALA A 91 -1.22 8.32 -13.63
CA ALA A 91 -0.27 9.44 -13.52
C ALA A 91 -0.88 10.64 -12.75
N PHE A 92 -2.16 10.90 -12.95
CA PHE A 92 -2.88 11.94 -12.22
C PHE A 92 -3.01 11.61 -10.73
N LEU A 93 -3.34 10.37 -10.38
CA LEU A 93 -3.38 9.94 -8.97
C LEU A 93 -2.01 10.00 -8.31
N MET A 94 -0.95 9.61 -9.01
CA MET A 94 0.43 9.76 -8.54
C MET A 94 0.73 11.22 -8.23
N TRP A 95 0.42 12.14 -9.14
CA TRP A 95 0.62 13.58 -8.95
C TRP A 95 -0.15 14.13 -7.73
N ILE A 96 -1.42 13.71 -7.55
CA ILE A 96 -2.20 14.09 -6.35
C ILE A 96 -1.53 13.58 -5.07
N GLY A 97 -1.11 12.31 -5.04
CA GLY A 97 -0.45 11.71 -3.88
C GLY A 97 0.83 12.45 -3.50
N GLU A 98 1.63 12.86 -4.50
CA GLU A 98 2.84 13.66 -4.25
C GLU A 98 2.49 15.07 -3.74
N ARG A 99 1.47 15.72 -4.28
CA ARG A 99 1.03 17.02 -3.79
C ARG A 99 0.52 16.99 -2.36
N ILE A 100 -0.16 15.91 -1.97
CA ILE A 100 -0.56 15.69 -0.57
C ILE A 100 0.67 15.51 0.32
N THR A 101 1.69 14.79 -0.15
CA THR A 101 2.94 14.60 0.59
C THR A 101 3.72 15.90 0.75
N GLU A 102 3.78 16.74 -0.30
CA GLU A 102 4.52 18.00 -0.28
C GLU A 102 3.86 19.11 0.55
N LYS A 103 2.52 19.21 0.48
CA LYS A 103 1.75 20.33 1.05
C LYS A 103 0.77 19.92 2.15
N GLY A 104 0.56 18.62 2.34
CA GLY A 104 -0.39 18.05 3.30
C GLY A 104 0.29 17.44 4.52
N ILE A 105 -0.42 16.54 5.16
CA ILE A 105 0.02 15.85 6.38
C ILE A 105 0.36 14.39 6.05
N GLY A 106 1.57 13.96 6.35
CA GLY A 106 2.01 12.58 6.21
C GLY A 106 2.30 12.14 4.78
N ASN A 107 2.18 10.83 4.53
CA ASN A 107 2.44 10.26 3.21
C ASN A 107 1.17 10.28 2.35
N GLY A 108 1.11 11.14 1.34
CA GLY A 108 -0.05 11.31 0.47
C GLY A 108 -0.44 10.06 -0.31
N ILE A 109 0.53 9.22 -0.66
CA ILE A 109 0.27 7.94 -1.32
C ILE A 109 -0.54 7.01 -0.41
N SER A 110 -0.15 6.94 0.87
CA SER A 110 -0.88 6.16 1.88
C SER A 110 -2.28 6.69 2.11
N VAL A 111 -2.46 8.02 2.08
CA VAL A 111 -3.78 8.66 2.20
C VAL A 111 -4.67 8.28 1.02
N VAL A 112 -4.18 8.38 -0.22
CA VAL A 112 -4.93 8.00 -1.42
C VAL A 112 -5.31 6.51 -1.38
N LEU A 113 -4.39 5.64 -0.96
CA LEU A 113 -4.64 4.21 -0.82
C LEU A 113 -5.72 3.93 0.24
N THR A 114 -5.63 4.58 1.39
CA THR A 114 -6.62 4.45 2.48
C THR A 114 -8.02 4.89 2.03
N ILE A 115 -8.13 6.05 1.36
CA ILE A 115 -9.40 6.54 0.83
C ILE A 115 -9.99 5.53 -0.16
N ASN A 116 -9.16 4.96 -1.03
CA ASN A 116 -9.63 3.98 -2.02
C ASN A 116 -10.14 2.69 -1.37
N ILE A 117 -9.49 2.21 -0.31
CA ILE A 117 -9.96 1.04 0.44
C ILE A 117 -11.26 1.37 1.18
N VAL A 118 -11.28 2.49 1.92
CA VAL A 118 -12.45 2.89 2.72
C VAL A 118 -13.67 3.17 1.84
N SER A 119 -13.49 3.75 0.66
CA SER A 119 -14.60 4.04 -0.28
C SER A 119 -15.33 2.79 -0.78
N ARG A 120 -14.67 1.63 -0.75
CA ARG A 120 -15.27 0.35 -1.16
C ARG A 120 -16.02 -0.36 -0.03
N LEU A 121 -15.75 -0.03 1.23
CA LEU A 121 -16.36 -0.71 2.38
C LEU A 121 -17.90 -0.74 2.35
N PRO A 122 -18.62 0.36 2.01
CA PRO A 122 -20.08 0.30 1.98
C PRO A 122 -20.62 -0.70 0.95
N GLN A 123 -19.99 -0.78 -0.23
CA GLN A 123 -20.38 -1.70 -1.28
C GLN A 123 -20.07 -3.16 -0.92
N GLU A 124 -18.90 -3.41 -0.35
CA GLU A 124 -18.51 -4.75 0.11
C GLU A 124 -19.41 -5.25 1.24
N LEU A 125 -19.78 -4.39 2.20
CA LEU A 125 -20.73 -4.72 3.26
C LEU A 125 -22.12 -5.06 2.70
N THR A 126 -22.60 -4.30 1.70
CA THR A 126 -23.87 -4.59 1.03
C THR A 126 -23.80 -5.92 0.29
N THR A 127 -22.68 -6.23 -0.35
CA THR A 127 -22.47 -7.49 -1.04
C THR A 127 -22.48 -8.67 -0.05
N LEU A 128 -21.77 -8.53 1.08
CA LEU A 128 -21.78 -9.54 2.15
C LEU A 128 -23.19 -9.75 2.70
N PHE A 129 -23.94 -8.67 2.94
CA PHE A 129 -25.31 -8.75 3.40
C PHE A 129 -26.19 -9.51 2.40
N ASN A 130 -26.12 -9.16 1.14
CA ASN A 130 -26.93 -9.81 0.09
C ASN A 130 -26.55 -11.29 -0.12
N GLN A 131 -25.28 -11.63 0.01
CA GLN A 131 -24.78 -12.98 -0.24
C GLN A 131 -25.05 -13.94 0.93
N PHE A 132 -24.94 -13.45 2.16
CA PHE A 132 -24.98 -14.31 3.36
C PHE A 132 -26.24 -14.18 4.21
N ILE A 133 -26.95 -13.06 4.12
CA ILE A 133 -28.08 -12.75 5.01
C ILE A 133 -29.38 -12.66 4.21
N SER A 134 -29.39 -11.96 3.07
CA SER A 134 -30.59 -11.73 2.29
C SER A 134 -31.16 -13.04 1.72
N GLY A 135 -32.47 -13.22 1.87
CA GLY A 135 -33.19 -14.40 1.33
C GLY A 135 -33.01 -15.71 2.12
N ARG A 136 -32.38 -15.67 3.31
CA ARG A 136 -32.27 -16.84 4.19
C ARG A 136 -33.30 -16.78 5.32
N GLU A 137 -33.61 -17.93 5.91
CA GLU A 137 -34.39 -18.02 7.14
C GLU A 137 -33.67 -17.29 8.29
N ILE A 138 -34.43 -16.85 9.29
CA ILE A 138 -33.93 -15.99 10.38
C ILE A 138 -32.77 -16.65 11.14
N ALA A 139 -32.87 -17.94 11.45
CA ALA A 139 -31.83 -18.63 12.23
C ALA A 139 -30.47 -18.69 11.52
N PRO A 140 -30.34 -19.16 10.24
CA PRO A 140 -29.06 -19.15 9.53
C PRO A 140 -28.55 -17.73 9.21
N ALA A 141 -29.45 -16.75 9.01
CA ALA A 141 -29.05 -15.36 8.78
C ALA A 141 -28.40 -14.74 10.04
N VAL A 142 -28.91 -14.99 11.22
CA VAL A 142 -28.32 -14.53 12.50
C VAL A 142 -26.96 -15.18 12.73
N VAL A 143 -26.85 -16.49 12.52
CA VAL A 143 -25.56 -17.21 12.67
C VAL A 143 -24.52 -16.67 11.69
N ALA A 144 -24.89 -16.44 10.43
CA ALA A 144 -23.99 -15.88 9.43
C ALA A 144 -23.52 -14.46 9.83
N SER A 145 -24.43 -13.61 10.33
CA SER A 145 -24.10 -12.26 10.80
C SER A 145 -23.10 -12.27 11.96
N VAL A 146 -23.30 -13.14 12.94
CA VAL A 146 -22.41 -13.29 14.10
C VAL A 146 -21.03 -13.75 13.66
N ILE A 147 -20.96 -14.73 12.75
CA ILE A 147 -19.69 -15.24 12.20
C ILE A 147 -18.94 -14.14 11.45
N ILE A 148 -19.61 -13.36 10.60
CA ILE A 148 -18.98 -12.26 9.84
C ILE A 148 -18.40 -11.22 10.79
N ILE A 149 -19.18 -10.78 11.79
CA ILE A 149 -18.70 -9.81 12.78
C ILE A 149 -17.52 -10.38 13.57
N ALA A 150 -17.57 -11.62 14.00
CA ALA A 150 -16.49 -12.27 14.73
C ALA A 150 -15.21 -12.33 13.90
N VAL A 151 -15.29 -12.69 12.62
CA VAL A 151 -14.14 -12.72 11.71
C VAL A 151 -13.53 -11.33 11.52
N ILE A 152 -14.36 -10.29 11.34
CA ILE A 152 -13.88 -8.91 11.22
C ILE A 152 -13.12 -8.48 12.48
N ILE A 153 -13.70 -8.75 13.68
CA ILE A 153 -13.05 -8.41 14.95
C ILE A 153 -11.72 -9.15 15.12
N ILE A 154 -11.69 -10.46 14.83
CA ILE A 154 -10.47 -11.26 14.90
C ILE A 154 -9.39 -10.70 13.97
N MET A 155 -9.75 -10.34 12.73
CA MET A 155 -8.82 -9.74 11.77
C MET A 155 -8.25 -8.41 12.28
N VAL A 156 -9.10 -7.53 12.83
CA VAL A 156 -8.66 -6.25 13.39
C VAL A 156 -7.71 -6.46 14.57
N VAL A 157 -8.05 -7.37 15.49
CA VAL A 157 -7.21 -7.70 16.65
C VAL A 157 -5.87 -8.25 16.20
N LEU A 158 -5.84 -9.18 15.22
CA LEU A 158 -4.61 -9.74 14.66
C LEU A 158 -3.71 -8.65 14.06
N VAL A 159 -4.27 -7.73 13.26
CA VAL A 159 -3.53 -6.62 12.66
C VAL A 159 -2.96 -5.69 13.74
N ILE A 160 -3.73 -5.38 14.80
CA ILE A 160 -3.25 -4.55 15.91
C ILE A 160 -2.11 -5.26 16.64
N VAL A 161 -2.25 -6.55 16.95
CA VAL A 161 -1.20 -7.34 17.63
C VAL A 161 0.08 -7.39 16.81
N LEU A 162 -0.02 -7.62 15.49
CA LEU A 162 1.14 -7.62 14.59
C LEU A 162 1.80 -6.24 14.50
N ASN A 163 1.00 -5.19 14.37
CA ASN A 163 1.54 -3.81 14.25
C ASN A 163 2.14 -3.29 15.56
N SER A 164 1.63 -3.74 16.71
CA SER A 164 2.12 -3.35 18.04
C SER A 164 3.19 -4.30 18.57
N GLY A 165 3.50 -5.37 17.85
CA GLY A 165 4.49 -6.38 18.22
C GLY A 165 5.88 -5.77 18.40
N THR A 166 6.43 -5.88 19.62
CA THR A 166 7.79 -5.44 19.93
C THR A 166 8.57 -6.59 20.53
N ARG A 167 9.73 -6.88 19.96
CA ARG A 167 10.68 -7.83 20.55
C ARG A 167 11.52 -7.12 21.61
N LYS A 168 11.39 -7.52 22.87
CA LYS A 168 12.18 -6.97 23.98
C LYS A 168 13.49 -7.74 24.08
N ILE A 169 14.62 -7.07 23.86
CA ILE A 169 15.96 -7.65 24.05
C ILE A 169 16.45 -7.22 25.44
N PRO A 170 16.69 -8.14 26.38
CA PRO A 170 17.23 -7.79 27.67
C PRO A 170 18.70 -7.40 27.53
N VAL A 171 19.04 -6.18 27.97
CA VAL A 171 20.42 -5.68 28.02
C VAL A 171 20.84 -5.59 29.47
N GLN A 172 21.93 -6.30 29.80
CA GLN A 172 22.58 -6.20 31.12
C GLN A 172 23.68 -5.15 31.07
N TYR A 173 23.52 -4.09 31.83
CA TYR A 173 24.58 -3.08 31.98
C TYR A 173 25.61 -3.59 33.01
N ALA A 174 26.89 -3.42 32.67
CA ALA A 174 27.97 -3.75 33.59
C ALA A 174 27.89 -2.89 34.86
N LYS A 175 28.05 -3.51 36.01
CA LYS A 175 28.11 -2.82 37.28
C LYS A 175 29.42 -2.04 37.37
N LYS A 176 29.33 -0.72 37.56
CA LYS A 176 30.50 0.17 37.72
C LYS A 176 30.69 0.45 39.21
N MET A 177 31.84 0.11 39.75
CA MET A 177 32.23 0.53 41.10
C MET A 177 32.81 1.93 41.06
N GLN A 178 32.25 2.85 41.83
CA GLN A 178 32.79 4.18 42.03
C GLN A 178 32.91 4.42 43.52
N GLY A 179 34.13 4.24 44.07
CA GLY A 179 34.39 4.25 45.49
C GLY A 179 33.77 3.01 46.24
N ARG A 180 33.16 3.26 47.38
CA ARG A 180 32.50 2.23 48.21
C ARG A 180 31.07 1.90 47.81
N LYS A 181 30.51 2.57 46.76
CA LYS A 181 29.13 2.36 46.31
C LYS A 181 29.09 1.75 44.93
N MET A 182 28.28 0.70 44.78
CA MET A 182 27.93 0.05 43.51
C MET A 182 26.84 0.85 42.80
N TYR A 183 27.13 1.36 41.60
CA TYR A 183 26.18 1.96 40.71
C TYR A 183 25.98 1.07 39.49
N GLY A 184 24.71 0.83 39.10
CA GLY A 184 24.34 0.05 37.93
C GLY A 184 23.86 -1.37 38.32
N GLY A 185 23.34 -2.08 37.38
CA GLY A 185 22.78 -3.41 37.56
C GLY A 185 21.28 -3.49 37.28
N ASN A 186 20.67 -2.40 36.79
CA ASN A 186 19.30 -2.48 36.26
C ASN A 186 19.32 -3.13 34.86
N SER A 187 18.57 -4.22 34.71
CA SER A 187 18.28 -4.79 33.42
C SER A 187 17.30 -3.87 32.69
N SER A 188 17.73 -3.29 31.58
CA SER A 188 16.87 -2.51 30.68
C SER A 188 16.55 -3.35 29.47
N ASN A 189 15.33 -3.21 28.94
CA ASN A 189 14.92 -3.88 27.71
C ASN A 189 14.91 -2.87 26.56
N ILE A 190 15.57 -3.20 25.45
CA ILE A 190 15.48 -2.43 24.21
C ILE A 190 14.31 -2.97 23.39
N PRO A 191 13.21 -2.19 23.18
CA PRO A 191 12.11 -2.62 22.33
C PRO A 191 12.52 -2.47 20.87
N LEU A 192 12.60 -3.56 20.13
CA LEU A 192 12.70 -3.56 18.68
C LEU A 192 11.31 -3.79 18.10
N LYS A 193 10.85 -2.86 17.28
CA LYS A 193 9.60 -3.01 16.53
C LYS A 193 9.82 -4.05 15.43
N ILE A 194 8.92 -5.05 15.38
CA ILE A 194 8.92 -6.11 14.36
C ILE A 194 8.33 -5.56 13.06
#